data_e6c4a0bb920564a72b6c01a50273daf2
#
_entry.id   e6c4a0bb920564a72b6c01a50273daf2
#
_cell.length_a   1.000
_cell.length_b   1.000
_cell.length_c   1.000
_cell.angle_alpha   90.00
_cell.angle_beta   90.00
_cell.angle_gamma   90.00
#
_symmetry.space_group_name_H-M   'P 1'
#
loop_
_entity.id
_entity.type
_entity.pdbx_description
1 polymer ?
#
loop_
_entity_poly.entity_id
_entity_poly.type
_entity_poly.pdbx_seq_one_letter_code
_entity_poly.pdbx_strand_id
1 'polypeptide(L)'
;MERQQKLAIHQADAKTEATAATIQEKIAQLYVQILYSTEAIRVNAQSLTTSSTNEERGKEMVRVGKMSKADLTQLTAQRVQEEYNLIEARSTLADFKRQLKQLLQLTDDEEFTVAVPTTTDEMALQNIPTTAEVYAAAMEQRPEMKAAQLAIAGSDINVKMARARNLPTVSLNGAFGTNTTSMSHTQWGKQLKTNFDIGGGLTLSFPIFDNRAKRTALNKALIERQNYMLDLQDKQAALYSDIERYWLQATTNQSKFKAATASVQCAKESFDL
;
A
#
# COMPACT_ATOMS: atom_id res chain seq x y z
N MET A 1 7.62 -21.28 23.42
CA MET A 1 6.26 -20.93 22.98
C MET A 1 5.90 -19.48 23.31
N GLU A 2 5.93 -19.06 24.57
CA GLU A 2 5.58 -17.68 24.96
C GLU A 2 6.35 -16.59 24.20
N ARG A 3 7.67 -16.73 24.08
CA ARG A 3 8.52 -15.76 23.35
C ARG A 3 8.17 -15.69 21.85
N GLN A 4 7.78 -16.81 21.24
CA GLN A 4 7.33 -16.85 19.84
C GLN A 4 5.99 -16.11 19.68
N GLN A 5 5.05 -16.32 20.62
CA GLN A 5 3.75 -15.66 20.58
C GLN A 5 3.88 -14.15 20.76
N LYS A 6 4.73 -13.68 21.71
CA LYS A 6 5.02 -12.24 21.87
C LYS A 6 5.61 -11.63 20.59
N LEU A 7 6.54 -12.34 19.96
CA LEU A 7 7.12 -11.85 18.71
C LEU A 7 6.11 -11.84 17.56
N ALA A 8 5.19 -12.82 17.52
CA ALA A 8 4.11 -12.85 16.54
C ALA A 8 3.14 -11.67 16.68
N ILE A 9 2.88 -11.21 17.91
CA ILE A 9 2.09 -10.00 18.16
C ILE A 9 2.80 -8.77 17.58
N HIS A 10 4.07 -8.55 17.93
CA HIS A 10 4.84 -7.43 17.39
C HIS A 10 4.97 -7.47 15.86
N GLN A 11 5.05 -8.68 15.28
CA GLN A 11 5.06 -8.83 13.83
C GLN A 11 3.69 -8.48 13.21
N ALA A 12 2.59 -8.85 13.87
CA ALA A 12 1.24 -8.48 13.44
C ALA A 12 1.02 -6.96 13.52
N ASP A 13 1.46 -6.33 14.61
CA ASP A 13 1.41 -4.87 14.77
C ASP A 13 2.19 -4.16 13.65
N ALA A 14 3.44 -4.57 13.39
CA ALA A 14 4.25 -3.99 12.33
C ALA A 14 3.65 -4.20 10.93
N LYS A 15 2.97 -5.33 10.68
CA LYS A 15 2.22 -5.56 9.43
C LYS A 15 1.01 -4.64 9.31
N THR A 16 0.31 -4.38 10.42
CA THR A 16 -0.82 -3.46 10.45
C THR A 16 -0.35 -2.05 10.13
N GLU A 17 0.75 -1.59 10.76
CA GLU A 17 1.38 -0.30 10.46
C GLU A 17 1.81 -0.20 8.99
N ALA A 18 2.42 -1.27 8.43
CA ALA A 18 2.81 -1.32 7.02
C ALA A 18 1.60 -1.22 6.08
N THR A 19 0.50 -1.89 6.42
CA THR A 19 -0.75 -1.79 5.65
C THR A 19 -1.33 -0.39 5.73
N ALA A 20 -1.35 0.23 6.91
CA ALA A 20 -1.80 1.60 7.10
C ALA A 20 -0.95 2.59 6.27
N ALA A 21 0.37 2.46 6.28
CA ALA A 21 1.27 3.27 5.47
C ALA A 21 1.00 3.11 3.96
N THR A 22 0.76 1.90 3.49
CA THR A 22 0.40 1.64 2.08
C THR A 22 -0.93 2.29 1.70
N ILE A 23 -1.92 2.26 2.59
CA ILE A 23 -3.21 2.93 2.36
C ILE A 23 -3.03 4.45 2.32
N GLN A 24 -2.26 5.01 3.25
CA GLN A 24 -1.94 6.44 3.27
C GLN A 24 -1.24 6.90 1.98
N GLU A 25 -0.27 6.11 1.48
CA GLU A 25 0.40 6.38 0.22
C GLU A 25 -0.59 6.40 -0.96
N LYS A 26 -1.48 5.41 -1.04
CA LYS A 26 -2.52 5.37 -2.08
C LYS A 26 -3.49 6.53 -2.01
N ILE A 27 -3.89 6.94 -0.79
CA ILE A 27 -4.74 8.12 -0.59
C ILE A 27 -4.02 9.36 -1.11
N ALA A 28 -2.75 9.55 -0.75
CA ALA A 28 -1.96 10.70 -1.20
C ALA A 28 -1.79 10.72 -2.73
N GLN A 29 -1.53 9.57 -3.36
CA GLN A 29 -1.45 9.45 -4.81
C GLN A 29 -2.76 9.84 -5.51
N LEU A 30 -3.88 9.28 -5.05
CA LEU A 30 -5.21 9.60 -5.60
C LEU A 30 -5.58 11.07 -5.38
N TYR A 31 -5.25 11.62 -4.21
CA TYR A 31 -5.47 13.01 -3.90
C TYR A 31 -4.74 13.93 -4.90
N VAL A 32 -3.45 13.69 -5.15
CA VAL A 32 -2.66 14.47 -6.13
C VAL A 32 -3.22 14.29 -7.55
N GLN A 33 -3.66 13.08 -7.93
CA GLN A 33 -4.29 12.85 -9.24
C GLN A 33 -5.61 13.60 -9.40
N ILE A 34 -6.42 13.71 -8.34
CA ILE A 34 -7.66 14.51 -8.32
C ILE A 34 -7.34 15.99 -8.51
N LEU A 35 -6.33 16.51 -7.79
CA LEU A 35 -5.90 17.91 -7.94
C LEU A 35 -5.44 18.21 -9.37
N TYR A 36 -4.58 17.33 -9.92
CA TYR A 36 -4.11 17.47 -11.31
C TYR A 36 -5.25 17.41 -12.32
N SER A 37 -6.18 16.46 -12.16
CA SER A 37 -7.33 16.32 -13.07
C SER A 37 -8.29 17.50 -12.97
N THR A 38 -8.44 18.09 -11.79
CA THR A 38 -9.25 19.31 -11.59
C THR A 38 -8.66 20.48 -12.36
N GLU A 39 -7.35 20.65 -12.30
CA GLU A 39 -6.66 21.71 -13.05
C GLU A 39 -6.69 21.44 -14.57
N ALA A 40 -6.55 20.17 -15.00
CA ALA A 40 -6.68 19.79 -16.40
C ALA A 40 -8.08 20.14 -16.97
N ILE A 41 -9.15 19.96 -16.19
CA ILE A 41 -10.49 20.38 -16.60
C ILE A 41 -10.55 21.90 -16.81
N ARG A 42 -9.94 22.68 -15.91
CA ARG A 42 -9.91 24.15 -16.04
C ARG A 42 -9.20 24.59 -17.32
N VAL A 43 -8.04 23.96 -17.61
CA VAL A 43 -7.27 24.26 -18.83
C VAL A 43 -8.04 23.87 -20.08
N ASN A 44 -8.60 22.65 -20.13
CA ASN A 44 -9.37 22.17 -21.30
C ASN A 44 -10.65 23.00 -21.52
N ALA A 45 -11.31 23.46 -20.46
CA ALA A 45 -12.46 24.35 -20.59
C ALA A 45 -12.07 25.72 -21.18
N GLN A 46 -10.90 26.26 -20.79
CA GLN A 46 -10.38 27.48 -21.38
C GLN A 46 -10.02 27.30 -22.87
N SER A 47 -9.38 26.18 -23.22
CA SER A 47 -9.05 25.83 -24.61
C SER A 47 -10.32 25.70 -25.47
N LEU A 48 -11.37 25.04 -24.94
CA LEU A 48 -12.65 24.94 -25.63
C LEU A 48 -13.30 26.30 -25.83
N THR A 49 -13.25 27.19 -24.84
CA THR A 49 -13.78 28.57 -24.98
C THR A 49 -13.05 29.32 -26.07
N THR A 50 -11.71 29.23 -26.12
CA THR A 50 -10.90 29.88 -27.15
C THR A 50 -11.19 29.32 -28.55
N SER A 51 -11.25 27.99 -28.72
CA SER A 51 -11.57 27.38 -30.03
C SER A 51 -13.01 27.65 -30.48
N SER A 52 -13.96 27.71 -29.56
CA SER A 52 -15.35 28.12 -29.86
C SER A 52 -15.40 29.56 -30.40
N THR A 53 -14.70 30.48 -29.75
CA THR A 53 -14.61 31.89 -30.22
C THR A 53 -13.94 31.96 -31.59
N ASN A 54 -12.91 31.18 -31.84
CA ASN A 54 -12.24 31.13 -33.17
C ASN A 54 -13.16 30.55 -34.24
N GLU A 55 -13.95 29.52 -33.95
CA GLU A 55 -14.94 28.97 -34.87
C GLU A 55 -16.01 30.00 -35.21
N GLU A 56 -16.56 30.73 -34.23
CA GLU A 56 -17.53 31.79 -34.45
C GLU A 56 -16.99 32.90 -35.36
N ARG A 57 -15.77 33.38 -35.08
CA ARG A 57 -15.06 34.34 -35.97
C ARG A 57 -14.88 33.78 -37.37
N GLY A 58 -14.49 32.47 -37.50
CA GLY A 58 -14.36 31.78 -38.76
C GLY A 58 -15.66 31.73 -39.55
N LYS A 59 -16.81 31.46 -38.91
CA LYS A 59 -18.14 31.51 -39.52
C LYS A 59 -18.45 32.86 -40.12
N GLU A 60 -18.16 33.94 -39.37
CA GLU A 60 -18.36 35.33 -39.90
C GLU A 60 -17.40 35.63 -41.06
N MET A 61 -16.15 35.22 -40.99
CA MET A 61 -15.18 35.38 -42.10
C MET A 61 -15.60 34.65 -43.36
N VAL A 62 -16.15 33.44 -43.26
CA VAL A 62 -16.73 32.72 -44.39
C VAL A 62 -17.96 33.45 -44.94
N ARG A 63 -18.82 33.96 -44.09
CA ARG A 63 -20.02 34.74 -44.51
C ARG A 63 -19.66 35.94 -45.33
N VAL A 64 -18.59 36.64 -44.98
CA VAL A 64 -18.12 37.85 -45.70
C VAL A 64 -17.09 37.52 -46.81
N GLY A 65 -16.88 36.25 -47.12
CA GLY A 65 -15.98 35.79 -48.20
C GLY A 65 -14.49 35.95 -47.92
N LYS A 66 -14.06 36.15 -46.67
CA LYS A 66 -12.67 36.31 -46.23
C LYS A 66 -11.97 35.02 -45.78
N MET A 67 -12.71 33.93 -45.70
CA MET A 67 -12.17 32.59 -45.30
C MET A 67 -12.83 31.51 -46.16
N SER A 68 -12.07 30.43 -46.43
CA SER A 68 -12.64 29.28 -47.14
C SER A 68 -13.49 28.41 -46.21
N LYS A 69 -14.44 27.63 -46.79
CA LYS A 69 -15.21 26.61 -46.01
C LYS A 69 -14.31 25.52 -45.48
N ALA A 70 -13.21 25.18 -46.14
CA ALA A 70 -12.25 24.19 -45.70
C ALA A 70 -11.55 24.63 -44.42
N ASP A 71 -11.11 25.90 -44.34
CA ASP A 71 -10.50 26.46 -43.12
C ASP A 71 -11.49 26.48 -41.92
N LEU A 72 -12.75 26.84 -42.21
CA LEU A 72 -13.81 26.77 -41.16
C LEU A 72 -13.99 25.34 -40.68
N THR A 73 -13.97 24.34 -41.58
CA THR A 73 -14.10 22.94 -41.15
C THR A 73 -12.93 22.53 -40.25
N GLN A 74 -11.74 23.04 -40.46
CA GLN A 74 -10.58 22.78 -39.61
C GLN A 74 -10.77 23.41 -38.21
N LEU A 75 -11.29 24.65 -38.11
CA LEU A 75 -11.61 25.29 -36.83
C LEU A 75 -12.70 24.52 -36.08
N THR A 76 -13.72 24.04 -36.79
CA THR A 76 -14.78 23.19 -36.21
C THR A 76 -14.21 21.87 -35.67
N ALA A 77 -13.32 21.23 -36.42
CA ALA A 77 -12.65 19.99 -35.99
C ALA A 77 -11.81 20.20 -34.72
N GLN A 78 -11.10 21.34 -34.66
CA GLN A 78 -10.35 21.70 -33.46
C GLN A 78 -11.26 21.91 -32.23
N ARG A 79 -12.37 22.66 -32.38
CA ARG A 79 -13.33 22.83 -31.27
C ARG A 79 -13.89 21.48 -30.81
N VAL A 80 -14.26 20.59 -31.72
CA VAL A 80 -14.78 19.25 -31.36
C VAL A 80 -13.71 18.43 -30.62
N GLN A 81 -12.43 18.56 -31.03
CA GLN A 81 -11.34 17.90 -30.31
C GLN A 81 -11.16 18.42 -28.88
N GLU A 82 -11.28 19.76 -28.69
CA GLU A 82 -11.19 20.33 -27.33
C GLU A 82 -12.40 19.96 -26.46
N GLU A 83 -13.58 19.81 -27.06
CA GLU A 83 -14.78 19.30 -26.37
C GLU A 83 -14.57 17.84 -25.92
N TYR A 84 -14.01 17.01 -26.78
CA TYR A 84 -13.65 15.63 -26.45
C TYR A 84 -12.66 15.57 -25.30
N ASN A 85 -11.58 16.37 -25.34
CA ASN A 85 -10.56 16.45 -24.30
C ASN A 85 -11.16 16.86 -22.94
N LEU A 86 -12.13 17.79 -22.94
CA LEU A 86 -12.82 18.21 -21.73
C LEU A 86 -13.69 17.09 -21.14
N ILE A 87 -14.41 16.35 -21.99
CA ILE A 87 -15.24 15.20 -21.57
C ILE A 87 -14.33 14.12 -20.95
N GLU A 88 -13.22 13.81 -21.61
CA GLU A 88 -12.24 12.82 -21.12
C GLU A 88 -11.65 13.22 -19.75
N ALA A 89 -11.26 14.50 -19.60
CA ALA A 89 -10.74 15.01 -18.33
C ALA A 89 -11.78 14.92 -17.19
N ARG A 90 -13.06 15.21 -17.48
CA ARG A 90 -14.16 15.06 -16.51
C ARG A 90 -14.37 13.59 -16.11
N SER A 91 -14.34 12.68 -17.08
CA SER A 91 -14.46 11.24 -16.82
C SER A 91 -13.31 10.73 -15.95
N THR A 92 -12.08 11.17 -16.24
CA THR A 92 -10.90 10.82 -15.45
C THR A 92 -10.98 11.31 -14.02
N LEU A 93 -11.43 12.55 -13.79
CA LEU A 93 -11.66 13.08 -12.44
C LEU A 93 -12.72 12.28 -11.69
N ALA A 94 -13.82 11.92 -12.36
CA ALA A 94 -14.90 11.13 -11.76
C ALA A 94 -14.38 9.73 -11.34
N ASP A 95 -13.53 9.11 -12.16
CA ASP A 95 -12.95 7.82 -11.84
C ASP A 95 -11.98 7.89 -10.64
N PHE A 96 -11.10 8.89 -10.56
CA PHE A 96 -10.23 9.06 -9.39
C PHE A 96 -11.02 9.34 -8.12
N LYS A 97 -12.08 10.15 -8.19
CA LYS A 97 -12.98 10.36 -7.05
C LYS A 97 -13.66 9.06 -6.61
N ARG A 98 -14.12 8.25 -7.57
CA ARG A 98 -14.71 6.93 -7.30
C ARG A 98 -13.71 6.00 -6.61
N GLN A 99 -12.47 5.94 -7.11
CA GLN A 99 -11.40 5.11 -6.52
C GLN A 99 -11.08 5.57 -5.09
N LEU A 100 -11.04 6.88 -4.83
CA LEU A 100 -10.81 7.42 -3.49
C LEU A 100 -11.97 7.11 -2.54
N LYS A 101 -13.23 7.27 -2.98
CA LYS A 101 -14.41 6.84 -2.21
C LYS A 101 -14.35 5.36 -1.86
N GLN A 102 -14.01 4.50 -2.82
CA GLN A 102 -13.85 3.06 -2.60
C GLN A 102 -12.76 2.75 -1.57
N LEU A 103 -11.60 3.42 -1.64
CA LEU A 103 -10.50 3.23 -0.70
C LEU A 103 -10.87 3.67 0.72
N LEU A 104 -11.66 4.74 0.85
CA LEU A 104 -12.18 5.25 2.12
C LEU A 104 -13.43 4.51 2.60
N GLN A 105 -13.94 3.55 1.83
CA GLN A 105 -15.17 2.80 2.10
C GLN A 105 -16.40 3.69 2.31
N LEU A 106 -16.44 4.83 1.61
CA LEU A 106 -17.59 5.74 1.62
C LEU A 106 -18.66 5.21 0.67
N THR A 107 -19.83 4.90 1.21
CA THR A 107 -20.98 4.36 0.46
C THR A 107 -22.06 5.40 0.15
N ASP A 108 -21.90 6.61 0.69
CA ASP A 108 -22.89 7.68 0.52
C ASP A 108 -22.85 8.28 -0.86
N ASP A 109 -24.04 8.62 -1.40
CA ASP A 109 -24.23 9.32 -2.68
C ASP A 109 -23.92 10.82 -2.61
N GLU A 110 -23.49 11.32 -1.43
CA GLU A 110 -23.14 12.72 -1.26
C GLU A 110 -21.98 13.14 -2.17
N GLU A 111 -22.07 14.38 -2.67
CA GLU A 111 -21.06 14.95 -3.54
C GLU A 111 -19.73 15.08 -2.78
N PHE A 112 -18.77 14.24 -3.16
CA PHE A 112 -17.45 14.22 -2.54
C PHE A 112 -16.56 15.31 -3.13
N THR A 113 -16.31 16.35 -2.34
CA THR A 113 -15.40 17.44 -2.71
C THR A 113 -14.07 17.30 -1.98
N VAL A 114 -12.98 17.50 -2.72
CA VAL A 114 -11.62 17.46 -2.19
C VAL A 114 -11.13 18.89 -2.03
N ALA A 115 -10.58 19.22 -0.86
CA ALA A 115 -9.99 20.53 -0.63
C ALA A 115 -8.76 20.73 -1.52
N VAL A 116 -8.69 21.87 -2.20
CA VAL A 116 -7.53 22.25 -3.02
C VAL A 116 -6.61 23.12 -2.17
N PRO A 117 -5.37 22.68 -1.86
CA PRO A 117 -4.43 23.48 -1.10
C PRO A 117 -3.93 24.66 -1.97
N THR A 118 -3.66 25.77 -1.33
CA THR A 118 -2.93 26.88 -1.97
C THR A 118 -1.46 26.45 -2.09
N THR A 119 -1.01 26.14 -3.30
CA THR A 119 0.39 25.86 -3.60
C THR A 119 1.06 27.13 -4.13
N THR A 120 2.28 27.41 -3.66
CA THR A 120 3.11 28.50 -4.16
C THR A 120 4.25 27.96 -5.00
N ASP A 121 4.77 28.77 -5.93
CA ASP A 121 5.91 28.41 -6.77
C ASP A 121 7.15 28.08 -5.90
N GLU A 122 7.31 28.69 -4.75
CA GLU A 122 8.38 28.42 -3.79
C GLU A 122 8.32 26.99 -3.25
N MET A 123 7.12 26.45 -3.00
CA MET A 123 6.96 25.07 -2.56
C MET A 123 7.39 24.08 -3.64
N ALA A 124 7.14 24.39 -4.91
CA ALA A 124 7.56 23.55 -6.03
C ALA A 124 9.09 23.57 -6.25
N LEU A 125 9.78 24.59 -5.76
CA LEU A 125 11.22 24.79 -5.91
C LEU A 125 12.03 24.42 -4.68
N GLN A 126 11.43 23.81 -3.66
CA GLN A 126 12.12 23.34 -2.48
C GLN A 126 13.23 22.34 -2.82
N ASN A 127 14.29 22.35 -2.00
CA ASN A 127 15.40 21.42 -2.18
C ASN A 127 14.96 19.97 -1.96
N ILE A 128 15.26 19.11 -2.92
CA ILE A 128 14.98 17.68 -2.85
C ILE A 128 16.16 17.00 -2.16
N PRO A 129 15.95 16.24 -1.05
CA PRO A 129 17.02 15.52 -0.38
C PRO A 129 17.69 14.51 -1.31
N THR A 130 18.92 14.10 -0.99
CA THR A 130 19.63 13.09 -1.77
C THR A 130 19.00 11.70 -1.62
N THR A 131 19.15 10.85 -2.62
CA THR A 131 18.64 9.45 -2.57
C THR A 131 19.21 8.68 -1.37
N ALA A 132 20.47 8.93 -0.99
CA ALA A 132 21.11 8.28 0.14
C ALA A 132 20.49 8.68 1.49
N GLU A 133 20.19 9.95 1.69
CA GLU A 133 19.52 10.46 2.91
C GLU A 133 18.10 9.89 3.04
N VAL A 134 17.34 9.89 1.93
CA VAL A 134 15.98 9.35 1.91
C VAL A 134 15.99 7.85 2.19
N TYR A 135 16.93 7.11 1.60
CA TYR A 135 17.05 5.67 1.82
C TYR A 135 17.41 5.33 3.27
N ALA A 136 18.37 6.05 3.87
CA ALA A 136 18.74 5.84 5.27
C ALA A 136 17.56 6.07 6.21
N ALA A 137 16.81 7.17 6.02
CA ALA A 137 15.61 7.47 6.81
C ALA A 137 14.51 6.42 6.59
N ALA A 138 14.30 5.98 5.35
CA ALA A 138 13.29 4.98 5.02
C ALA A 138 13.61 3.60 5.64
N MET A 139 14.87 3.20 5.66
CA MET A 139 15.31 1.94 6.29
C MET A 139 15.01 1.91 7.80
N GLU A 140 15.08 3.05 8.46
CA GLU A 140 14.83 3.16 9.91
C GLU A 140 13.32 3.27 10.23
N GLN A 141 12.59 4.06 9.42
CA GLN A 141 11.23 4.47 9.76
C GLN A 141 10.15 3.57 9.15
N ARG A 142 10.43 2.90 8.02
CA ARG A 142 9.38 2.15 7.30
C ARG A 142 8.97 0.86 8.02
N PRO A 143 7.67 0.70 8.32
CA PRO A 143 7.16 -0.45 9.08
C PRO A 143 7.37 -1.79 8.36
N GLU A 144 7.37 -1.82 7.02
CA GLU A 144 7.64 -3.03 6.25
C GLU A 144 9.05 -3.59 6.44
N MET A 145 10.05 -2.73 6.66
CA MET A 145 11.42 -3.14 6.99
C MET A 145 11.47 -3.77 8.37
N LYS A 146 10.81 -3.14 9.35
CA LYS A 146 10.66 -3.66 10.70
C LYS A 146 9.92 -4.99 10.74
N ALA A 147 8.84 -5.12 9.98
CA ALA A 147 8.08 -6.37 9.86
C ALA A 147 8.94 -7.51 9.28
N ALA A 148 9.76 -7.23 8.26
CA ALA A 148 10.66 -8.22 7.66
C ALA A 148 11.77 -8.65 8.65
N GLN A 149 12.36 -7.72 9.42
CA GLN A 149 13.34 -8.04 10.47
C GLN A 149 12.72 -8.91 11.59
N LEU A 150 11.48 -8.60 12.01
CA LEU A 150 10.75 -9.40 12.99
C LEU A 150 10.42 -10.81 12.45
N ALA A 151 10.16 -10.95 11.14
CA ALA A 151 9.97 -12.25 10.51
C ALA A 151 11.25 -13.12 10.57
N ILE A 152 12.43 -12.54 10.34
CA ILE A 152 13.72 -13.22 10.51
C ILE A 152 13.91 -13.63 11.97
N ALA A 153 13.67 -12.74 12.93
CA ALA A 153 13.78 -13.05 14.35
C ALA A 153 12.81 -14.18 14.77
N GLY A 154 11.60 -14.22 14.19
CA GLY A 154 10.64 -15.31 14.36
C GLY A 154 11.15 -16.64 13.82
N SER A 155 11.74 -16.62 12.64
CA SER A 155 12.33 -17.81 12.02
C SER A 155 13.52 -18.35 12.81
N ASP A 156 14.33 -17.49 13.43
CA ASP A 156 15.39 -17.91 14.35
C ASP A 156 14.86 -18.69 15.55
N ILE A 157 13.71 -18.30 16.08
CA ILE A 157 13.03 -19.03 17.15
C ILE A 157 12.53 -20.39 16.63
N ASN A 158 11.98 -20.44 15.41
CA ASN A 158 11.54 -21.69 14.78
C ASN A 158 12.70 -22.66 14.58
N VAL A 159 13.87 -22.19 14.17
CA VAL A 159 15.09 -23.01 14.09
C VAL A 159 15.49 -23.53 15.45
N LYS A 160 15.47 -22.72 16.51
CA LYS A 160 15.76 -23.15 17.89
C LYS A 160 14.75 -24.19 18.35
N MET A 161 13.46 -24.02 18.06
CA MET A 161 12.42 -25.01 18.38
C MET A 161 12.60 -26.32 17.64
N ALA A 162 12.96 -26.25 16.34
CA ALA A 162 13.25 -27.45 15.55
C ALA A 162 14.45 -28.22 16.10
N ARG A 163 15.50 -27.53 16.57
CA ARG A 163 16.65 -28.16 17.28
C ARG A 163 16.24 -28.78 18.60
N ALA A 164 15.37 -28.10 19.37
CA ALA A 164 14.93 -28.58 20.67
C ALA A 164 14.09 -29.88 20.59
N ARG A 165 13.50 -30.20 19.42
CA ARG A 165 12.82 -31.49 19.21
C ARG A 165 13.72 -32.72 19.34
N ASN A 166 15.03 -32.56 19.34
CA ASN A 166 15.98 -33.62 19.58
C ASN A 166 16.18 -33.92 21.09
N LEU A 167 15.69 -33.04 21.97
CA LEU A 167 15.80 -33.20 23.41
C LEU A 167 14.69 -34.09 23.95
N PRO A 168 14.95 -34.83 25.08
CA PRO A 168 13.90 -35.55 25.77
C PRO A 168 12.81 -34.61 26.26
N THR A 169 11.58 -35.08 26.23
CA THR A 169 10.43 -34.36 26.77
C THR A 169 10.01 -34.95 28.12
N VAL A 170 9.81 -34.06 29.09
CA VAL A 170 9.27 -34.40 30.39
C VAL A 170 7.84 -33.91 30.47
N SER A 171 6.89 -34.79 30.72
CA SER A 171 5.48 -34.45 30.87
C SER A 171 5.01 -34.83 32.27
N LEU A 172 4.39 -33.91 32.95
CA LEU A 172 3.69 -34.14 34.22
C LEU A 172 2.19 -34.19 33.93
N ASN A 173 1.54 -35.30 34.24
CA ASN A 173 0.12 -35.52 34.05
C ASN A 173 -0.55 -35.67 35.42
N GLY A 174 -1.63 -34.98 35.63
CA GLY A 174 -2.52 -35.14 36.78
C GLY A 174 -3.93 -35.38 36.25
N ALA A 175 -4.59 -36.38 36.80
CA ALA A 175 -6.00 -36.66 36.52
C ALA A 175 -6.75 -36.87 37.80
N PHE A 176 -7.98 -36.38 37.85
CA PHE A 176 -8.94 -36.72 38.88
C PHE A 176 -10.27 -37.08 38.20
N GLY A 177 -10.95 -38.05 38.75
CA GLY A 177 -12.19 -38.53 38.16
C GLY A 177 -13.05 -39.25 39.17
N THR A 178 -14.25 -39.47 38.81
CA THR A 178 -15.17 -40.36 39.50
C THR A 178 -16.10 -40.99 38.49
N ASN A 179 -16.55 -42.23 38.73
CA ASN A 179 -17.49 -42.88 37.86
C ASN A 179 -18.70 -43.42 38.65
N THR A 180 -19.81 -43.50 37.95
CA THR A 180 -21.02 -44.10 38.45
C THR A 180 -21.54 -45.15 37.47
N THR A 181 -22.16 -46.19 37.97
CA THR A 181 -22.78 -47.23 37.14
C THR A 181 -24.18 -47.56 37.64
N SER A 182 -25.11 -47.76 36.76
CA SER A 182 -26.46 -48.21 37.06
C SER A 182 -26.52 -49.70 37.47
N MET A 183 -25.44 -50.46 37.21
CA MET A 183 -25.34 -51.87 37.60
C MET A 183 -25.01 -52.09 39.10
N SER A 184 -24.67 -51.04 39.83
CA SER A 184 -24.37 -51.11 41.25
C SER A 184 -25.63 -50.84 42.07
N HIS A 185 -25.84 -51.68 43.10
CA HIS A 185 -26.92 -51.47 44.10
C HIS A 185 -26.66 -50.28 45.05
N THR A 186 -25.50 -49.61 44.95
CA THR A 186 -25.13 -48.47 45.78
C THR A 186 -25.74 -47.19 45.20
N GLN A 187 -26.30 -46.37 46.09
CA GLN A 187 -26.88 -45.06 45.70
C GLN A 187 -25.87 -44.19 44.93
N TRP A 188 -26.33 -43.53 43.87
CA TRP A 188 -25.51 -42.77 42.95
C TRP A 188 -24.58 -41.76 43.64
N GLY A 189 -25.07 -40.97 44.61
CA GLY A 189 -24.25 -40.01 45.35
C GLY A 189 -23.16 -40.66 46.23
N LYS A 190 -23.35 -41.93 46.66
CA LYS A 190 -22.35 -42.65 47.42
C LYS A 190 -21.27 -43.19 46.46
N GLN A 191 -21.66 -43.61 45.25
CA GLN A 191 -20.72 -44.01 44.19
C GLN A 191 -19.73 -42.89 43.81
N LEU A 192 -20.21 -41.64 43.68
CA LEU A 192 -19.35 -40.49 43.38
C LEU A 192 -18.23 -40.29 44.40
N LYS A 193 -18.54 -40.51 45.69
CA LYS A 193 -17.53 -40.42 46.79
C LYS A 193 -16.61 -41.61 46.86
N THR A 194 -17.14 -42.81 46.65
CA THR A 194 -16.39 -44.06 46.80
C THR A 194 -15.51 -44.36 45.60
N ASN A 195 -15.96 -43.96 44.41
CA ASN A 195 -15.23 -44.19 43.17
C ASN A 195 -14.37 -42.97 42.77
N PHE A 196 -14.11 -42.07 43.69
CA PHE A 196 -13.23 -40.93 43.44
C PHE A 196 -11.79 -41.46 43.31
N ASP A 197 -11.20 -41.20 42.16
CA ASP A 197 -9.82 -41.56 41.81
C ASP A 197 -9.01 -40.29 41.53
N ILE A 198 -7.80 -40.26 42.02
CA ILE A 198 -6.81 -39.23 41.77
C ILE A 198 -5.50 -39.91 41.39
N GLY A 199 -5.00 -39.56 40.24
CA GLY A 199 -3.76 -40.11 39.71
C GLY A 199 -2.81 -39.04 39.20
N GLY A 200 -1.53 -39.28 39.33
CA GLY A 200 -0.51 -38.42 38.77
C GLY A 200 0.65 -39.24 38.23
N GLY A 201 1.28 -38.75 37.19
CA GLY A 201 2.42 -39.42 36.56
C GLY A 201 3.43 -38.47 35.96
N LEU A 202 4.70 -38.82 36.05
CA LEU A 202 5.80 -38.17 35.37
C LEU A 202 6.26 -39.07 34.22
N THR A 203 6.18 -38.58 33.00
CA THR A 203 6.59 -39.31 31.80
C THR A 203 7.83 -38.65 31.19
N LEU A 204 8.93 -39.39 31.08
CA LEU A 204 10.12 -38.99 30.32
C LEU A 204 10.10 -39.72 28.98
N SER A 205 10.01 -38.95 27.88
CA SER A 205 10.00 -39.51 26.53
C SER A 205 11.27 -39.11 25.77
N PHE A 206 12.01 -40.11 25.29
CA PHE A 206 13.19 -39.91 24.50
C PHE A 206 13.02 -40.56 23.12
N PRO A 207 12.93 -39.77 22.04
CA PRO A 207 12.71 -40.30 20.69
C PRO A 207 14.02 -40.84 20.12
N ILE A 208 14.14 -42.16 20.01
CA ILE A 208 15.34 -42.86 19.50
C ILE A 208 15.33 -42.90 17.96
N PHE A 209 14.18 -43.15 17.36
CA PHE A 209 14.02 -43.24 15.91
C PHE A 209 12.74 -42.52 15.48
N ASP A 210 12.83 -41.63 14.50
CA ASP A 210 11.73 -40.78 14.02
C ASP A 210 11.65 -40.68 12.48
N ASN A 211 12.23 -41.65 11.79
CA ASN A 211 12.28 -41.69 10.33
C ASN A 211 12.79 -40.36 9.71
N ARG A 212 13.79 -39.73 10.31
CA ARG A 212 14.42 -38.47 9.92
C ARG A 212 13.49 -37.23 10.02
N ALA A 213 12.30 -37.35 10.62
CA ALA A 213 11.33 -36.26 10.69
C ALA A 213 11.93 -35.01 11.34
N LYS A 214 12.73 -35.16 12.40
CA LYS A 214 13.40 -34.04 13.10
C LYS A 214 14.45 -33.35 12.22
N ARG A 215 15.26 -34.12 11.50
CA ARG A 215 16.27 -33.58 10.58
C ARG A 215 15.61 -32.80 9.44
N THR A 216 14.52 -33.35 8.90
CA THR A 216 13.74 -32.70 7.86
C THR A 216 13.10 -31.40 8.38
N ALA A 217 12.53 -31.42 9.60
CA ALA A 217 11.96 -30.22 10.22
C ALA A 217 13.02 -29.13 10.46
N LEU A 218 14.22 -29.50 10.91
CA LEU A 218 15.32 -28.54 11.07
C LEU A 218 15.76 -27.94 9.72
N ASN A 219 15.93 -28.78 8.69
CA ASN A 219 16.33 -28.30 7.37
C ASN A 219 15.27 -27.37 6.78
N LYS A 220 13.97 -27.69 6.93
CA LYS A 220 12.88 -26.81 6.52
C LYS A 220 12.95 -25.47 7.23
N ALA A 221 13.15 -25.46 8.55
CA ALA A 221 13.25 -24.20 9.32
C ALA A 221 14.48 -23.36 8.91
N LEU A 222 15.61 -24.00 8.56
CA LEU A 222 16.79 -23.31 8.07
C LEU A 222 16.57 -22.69 6.70
N ILE A 223 15.92 -23.41 5.77
CA ILE A 223 15.57 -22.89 4.44
C ILE A 223 14.56 -21.73 4.58
N GLU A 224 13.56 -21.88 5.42
CA GLU A 224 12.56 -20.81 5.67
C GLU A 224 13.24 -19.55 6.21
N ARG A 225 14.17 -19.69 7.15
CA ARG A 225 14.99 -18.57 7.64
C ARG A 225 15.76 -17.88 6.51
N GLN A 226 16.38 -18.67 5.63
CA GLN A 226 17.11 -18.14 4.49
C GLN A 226 16.19 -17.39 3.52
N ASN A 227 14.98 -17.91 3.28
CA ASN A 227 13.97 -17.24 2.45
C ASN A 227 13.56 -15.87 3.03
N TYR A 228 13.37 -15.75 4.36
CA TYR A 228 13.10 -14.46 4.99
C TYR A 228 14.27 -13.47 4.87
N MET A 229 15.51 -13.96 4.89
CA MET A 229 16.68 -13.09 4.68
C MET A 229 16.75 -12.58 3.25
N LEU A 230 16.45 -13.42 2.26
CA LEU A 230 16.37 -13.02 0.86
C LEU A 230 15.19 -12.05 0.62
N ASP A 231 14.02 -12.32 1.22
CA ASP A 231 12.86 -11.41 1.15
C ASP A 231 13.18 -10.00 1.70
N LEU A 232 13.97 -9.91 2.78
CA LEU A 232 14.44 -8.62 3.28
C LEU A 232 15.36 -7.94 2.27
N GLN A 233 16.30 -8.66 1.64
CA GLN A 233 17.19 -8.10 0.63
C GLN A 233 16.42 -7.61 -0.60
N ASP A 234 15.45 -8.39 -1.06
CA ASP A 234 14.57 -8.01 -2.18
C ASP A 234 13.76 -6.75 -1.87
N LYS A 235 13.21 -6.65 -0.65
CA LYS A 235 12.50 -5.44 -0.20
C LYS A 235 13.41 -4.22 -0.12
N GLN A 236 14.65 -4.39 0.33
CA GLN A 236 15.64 -3.31 0.37
C GLN A 236 15.99 -2.83 -1.04
N ALA A 237 16.21 -3.75 -1.98
CA ALA A 237 16.49 -3.43 -3.36
C ALA A 237 15.30 -2.73 -4.05
N ALA A 238 14.08 -3.22 -3.83
CA ALA A 238 12.86 -2.59 -4.33
C ALA A 238 12.67 -1.17 -3.77
N LEU A 239 12.87 -1.01 -2.46
CA LEU A 239 12.81 0.31 -1.82
C LEU A 239 13.82 1.30 -2.40
N TYR A 240 15.06 0.86 -2.61
CA TYR A 240 16.09 1.69 -3.23
C TYR A 240 15.70 2.12 -4.64
N SER A 241 15.24 1.18 -5.47
CA SER A 241 14.76 1.45 -6.83
C SER A 241 13.56 2.40 -6.87
N ASP A 242 12.61 2.26 -5.93
CA ASP A 242 11.48 3.17 -5.82
C ASP A 242 11.91 4.59 -5.43
N ILE A 243 12.85 4.72 -4.50
CA ILE A 243 13.41 6.02 -4.09
C ILE A 243 14.11 6.69 -5.28
N GLU A 244 14.95 5.96 -6.03
CA GLU A 244 15.61 6.50 -7.23
C GLU A 244 14.58 6.97 -8.28
N ARG A 245 13.55 6.17 -8.51
CA ARG A 245 12.48 6.50 -9.47
C ARG A 245 11.74 7.77 -9.06
N TYR A 246 11.31 7.88 -7.79
CA TYR A 246 10.61 9.07 -7.30
C TYR A 246 11.51 10.30 -7.25
N TRP A 247 12.78 10.14 -6.88
CA TRP A 247 13.76 11.22 -6.91
C TRP A 247 13.96 11.76 -8.33
N LEU A 248 14.12 10.86 -9.31
CA LEU A 248 14.23 11.24 -10.71
C LEU A 248 12.96 11.95 -11.21
N GLN A 249 11.78 11.46 -10.84
CA GLN A 249 10.53 12.11 -11.20
C GLN A 249 10.42 13.51 -10.58
N ALA A 250 10.76 13.66 -9.31
CA ALA A 250 10.70 14.93 -8.60
C ALA A 250 11.65 15.97 -9.22
N THR A 251 12.91 15.60 -9.45
CA THR A 251 13.92 16.48 -10.08
C THR A 251 13.57 16.85 -11.53
N THR A 252 13.04 15.88 -12.30
CA THR A 252 12.57 16.12 -13.67
C THR A 252 11.37 17.05 -13.67
N ASN A 253 10.39 16.86 -12.80
CA ASN A 253 9.21 17.72 -12.72
C ASN A 253 9.57 19.13 -12.28
N GLN A 254 10.52 19.30 -11.33
CA GLN A 254 11.04 20.61 -10.97
C GLN A 254 11.72 21.32 -12.12
N SER A 255 12.51 20.58 -12.93
CA SER A 255 13.15 21.13 -14.13
C SER A 255 12.11 21.51 -15.19
N LYS A 256 11.09 20.68 -15.41
CA LYS A 256 9.97 20.99 -16.32
C LYS A 256 9.20 22.22 -15.85
N PHE A 257 8.96 22.37 -14.55
CA PHE A 257 8.29 23.55 -14.00
C PHE A 257 9.07 24.84 -14.29
N LYS A 258 10.40 24.83 -14.05
CA LYS A 258 11.27 25.98 -14.38
C LYS A 258 11.22 26.33 -15.88
N ALA A 259 11.31 25.32 -16.75
CA ALA A 259 11.23 25.53 -18.20
C ALA A 259 9.85 26.06 -18.65
N ALA A 260 8.77 25.53 -18.08
CA ALA A 260 7.42 25.98 -18.37
C ALA A 260 7.19 27.44 -17.93
N THR A 261 7.68 27.81 -16.74
CA THR A 261 7.61 29.19 -16.25
C THR A 261 8.35 30.16 -17.18
N ALA A 262 9.55 29.81 -17.62
CA ALA A 262 10.31 30.61 -18.59
C ALA A 262 9.58 30.71 -19.94
N SER A 263 8.98 29.63 -20.43
CA SER A 263 8.21 29.61 -21.67
C SER A 263 6.98 30.51 -21.59
N VAL A 264 6.26 30.50 -20.47
CA VAL A 264 5.11 31.40 -20.24
C VAL A 264 5.55 32.85 -20.22
N GLN A 265 6.70 33.16 -19.61
CA GLN A 265 7.24 34.53 -19.61
C GLN A 265 7.57 35.01 -21.01
N CYS A 266 8.29 34.20 -21.80
CA CYS A 266 8.60 34.54 -23.20
C CYS A 266 7.33 34.71 -24.06
N ALA A 267 6.32 33.87 -23.85
CA ALA A 267 5.05 33.99 -24.57
C ALA A 267 4.28 35.30 -24.25
N LYS A 268 4.31 35.72 -22.97
CA LYS A 268 3.75 36.97 -22.53
C LYS A 268 4.46 38.19 -23.18
N GLU A 269 5.80 38.16 -23.11
CA GLU A 269 6.62 39.21 -23.75
C GLU A 269 6.37 39.32 -25.26
N SER A 270 6.24 38.17 -25.93
CA SER A 270 5.90 38.12 -27.37
C SER A 270 4.49 38.60 -27.69
N PHE A 271 3.56 38.46 -26.74
CA PHE A 271 2.17 38.96 -26.92
C PHE A 271 2.05 40.46 -26.70
N ASP A 272 2.87 41.04 -25.83
CA ASP A 272 2.87 42.46 -25.47
C ASP A 272 3.63 43.32 -26.51
N LEU A 273 4.38 42.73 -27.44
CA LEU A 273 5.04 43.35 -28.57
C LEU A 273 4.14 43.45 -29.80
#